data_01e4c1922ab79d149937190c8d0d99e6
#
_entry.id   01e4c1922ab79d149937190c8d0d99e6
#
_cell.length_a   1.000
_cell.length_b   1.000
_cell.length_c   1.000
_cell.angle_alpha   90.00
_cell.angle_beta   90.00
_cell.angle_gamma   90.00
#
_symmetry.space_group_name_H-M   'P 1'
#
loop_
_entity.id
_entity.type
_entity.pdbx_description
1 polymer ?
#
loop_
_entity_poly.entity_id
_entity_poly.type
_entity_poly.pdbx_seq_one_letter_code
_entity_poly.pdbx_strand_id
1 'polypeptide(L)'
;TFLSNFKNNFVSKDMDWTYDPSKIIKYFSIYNDYMKFWKEKCGDFIFDVEYENLVNNSEDQIRKILNFCELDWDENCLNHHKSKKTMIKTVSTFQARKPIYNTSVDSSKFYSKNLEKYFKQLDHK
;
A
#
# COMPACT_ATOMS: atom_id res chain seq x y z
N THR A 1 0.38 -5.46 3.12
CA THR A 1 1.25 -4.54 3.91
C THR A 1 1.98 -5.26 5.04
N PHE A 2 1.31 -6.01 5.95
CA PHE A 2 1.95 -6.71 7.09
C PHE A 2 3.17 -7.54 6.67
N LEU A 3 2.98 -8.51 5.76
CA LEU A 3 4.04 -9.40 5.31
C LEU A 3 5.20 -8.64 4.64
N SER A 4 4.88 -7.59 3.88
CA SER A 4 5.89 -6.76 3.22
C SER A 4 6.79 -6.06 4.24
N ASN A 5 6.22 -5.51 5.30
CA ASN A 5 7.00 -4.89 6.37
C ASN A 5 7.85 -5.93 7.11
N PHE A 6 7.26 -7.08 7.46
CA PHE A 6 7.94 -8.11 8.25
C PHE A 6 9.15 -8.74 7.53
N LYS A 7 9.06 -8.96 6.22
CA LYS A 7 10.13 -9.64 5.47
C LYS A 7 11.21 -8.73 4.90
N ASN A 8 10.98 -7.41 4.88
CA ASN A 8 11.97 -6.46 4.36
C ASN A 8 12.97 -6.08 5.43
N ASN A 9 14.24 -6.02 5.04
CA ASN A 9 15.31 -5.55 5.92
C ASN A 9 15.44 -4.02 5.76
N PHE A 10 15.01 -3.28 6.79
CA PHE A 10 15.15 -1.83 6.84
C PHE A 10 16.41 -1.44 7.60
N VAL A 11 17.24 -0.62 6.97
CA VAL A 11 18.55 -0.21 7.58
C VAL A 11 18.35 0.84 8.68
N SER A 12 17.22 1.57 8.69
CA SER A 12 16.96 2.59 9.69
C SER A 12 16.53 1.98 11.03
N LYS A 13 17.13 2.44 12.12
CA LYS A 13 16.76 2.04 13.49
C LYS A 13 15.30 2.38 13.84
N ASP A 14 14.75 3.42 13.21
CA ASP A 14 13.35 3.83 13.43
C ASP A 14 12.35 2.80 12.88
N MET A 15 12.83 1.81 12.12
CA MET A 15 12.03 0.73 11.54
C MET A 15 12.15 -0.60 12.31
N ASP A 16 12.79 -0.64 13.48
CA ASP A 16 12.98 -1.86 14.26
C ASP A 16 11.67 -2.56 14.67
N TRP A 17 10.57 -1.82 14.70
CA TRP A 17 9.25 -2.39 14.96
C TRP A 17 8.78 -3.36 13.86
N THR A 18 9.33 -3.28 12.63
CA THR A 18 8.95 -4.17 11.52
C THR A 18 9.45 -5.61 11.69
N TYR A 19 10.46 -5.83 12.56
CA TYR A 19 10.98 -7.16 12.85
C TYR A 19 10.18 -7.94 13.89
N ASP A 20 9.17 -7.32 14.51
CA ASP A 20 8.30 -7.94 15.49
C ASP A 20 6.85 -7.91 15.01
N PRO A 21 6.25 -9.08 14.69
CA PRO A 21 4.87 -9.15 14.22
C PRO A 21 3.86 -8.48 15.17
N SER A 22 4.07 -8.56 16.48
CA SER A 22 3.17 -7.94 17.46
C SER A 22 3.24 -6.41 17.42
N LYS A 23 4.44 -5.87 17.18
CA LYS A 23 4.63 -4.42 17.01
C LYS A 23 4.00 -3.93 15.70
N ILE A 24 4.08 -4.72 14.63
CA ILE A 24 3.40 -4.40 13.36
C ILE A 24 1.90 -4.30 13.58
N ILE A 25 1.28 -5.24 14.32
CA ILE A 25 -0.15 -5.20 14.63
C ILE A 25 -0.51 -3.97 15.44
N LYS A 26 0.29 -3.66 16.47
CA LYS A 26 0.06 -2.45 17.28
C LYS A 26 0.16 -1.18 16.44
N TYR A 27 1.15 -1.10 15.56
CA TYR A 27 1.29 0.02 14.62
C TYR A 27 0.08 0.14 13.70
N PHE A 28 -0.42 -0.99 13.19
CA PHE A 28 -1.59 -1.02 12.32
C PHE A 28 -2.87 -0.56 13.07
N SER A 29 -3.02 -0.94 14.34
CA SER A 29 -4.10 -0.44 15.18
C SER A 29 -4.06 1.08 15.33
N ILE A 30 -2.89 1.64 15.64
CA ILE A 30 -2.69 3.08 15.73
C ILE A 30 -3.03 3.77 14.40
N TYR A 31 -2.57 3.21 13.28
CA TYR A 31 -2.90 3.72 11.95
C TYR A 31 -4.42 3.77 11.72
N ASN A 32 -5.15 2.71 12.06
CA ASN A 32 -6.60 2.65 11.89
C ASN A 32 -7.31 3.72 12.74
N ASP A 33 -6.87 3.92 14.00
CA ASP A 33 -7.44 4.94 14.88
C ASP A 33 -7.20 6.36 14.31
N TYR A 34 -6.00 6.62 13.78
CA TYR A 34 -5.70 7.89 13.10
C TYR A 34 -6.53 8.07 11.83
N MET A 35 -6.66 7.03 11.01
CA MET A 35 -7.45 7.12 9.77
C MET A 35 -8.93 7.35 10.06
N LYS A 36 -9.47 6.72 11.10
CA LYS A 36 -10.84 6.98 11.56
C LYS A 36 -11.01 8.45 11.97
N PHE A 37 -10.11 8.96 12.80
CA PHE A 37 -10.13 10.37 13.22
C PHE A 37 -10.08 11.31 12.00
N TRP A 38 -9.17 11.10 11.06
CA TRP A 38 -9.04 11.97 9.90
C TRP A 38 -10.24 11.88 8.96
N LYS A 39 -10.82 10.70 8.77
CA LYS A 39 -12.05 10.54 7.99
C LYS A 39 -13.24 11.28 8.60
N GLU A 40 -13.34 11.29 9.92
CA GLU A 40 -14.37 12.08 10.61
C GLU A 40 -14.17 13.59 10.47
N LYS A 41 -12.93 14.07 10.39
CA LYS A 41 -12.60 15.50 10.30
C LYS A 41 -12.47 16.04 8.87
N CYS A 42 -11.94 15.25 7.96
CA CYS A 42 -11.53 15.65 6.63
C CYS A 42 -11.91 14.59 5.58
N GLY A 43 -13.04 13.88 5.74
CA GLY A 43 -13.43 12.78 4.87
C GLY A 43 -13.47 13.14 3.39
N ASP A 44 -13.90 14.35 3.05
CA ASP A 44 -13.98 14.85 1.68
C ASP A 44 -12.60 15.01 1.00
N PHE A 45 -11.52 15.03 1.79
CA PHE A 45 -10.15 15.11 1.29
C PHE A 45 -9.41 13.77 1.30
N ILE A 46 -10.10 12.67 1.63
CA ILE A 46 -9.49 11.35 1.75
C ILE A 46 -10.17 10.39 0.79
N PHE A 47 -9.40 9.88 -0.16
CA PHE A 47 -9.83 8.85 -1.09
C PHE A 47 -9.13 7.52 -0.77
N ASP A 48 -9.88 6.49 -0.41
CA ASP A 48 -9.33 5.17 -0.16
C ASP A 48 -9.07 4.43 -1.47
N VAL A 49 -7.84 3.98 -1.64
CA VAL A 49 -7.42 3.18 -2.78
C VAL A 49 -7.09 1.77 -2.33
N GLU A 50 -7.84 0.80 -2.78
CA GLU A 50 -7.55 -0.59 -2.56
C GLU A 50 -6.54 -1.10 -3.60
N TYR A 51 -5.38 -1.54 -3.13
CA TYR A 51 -4.26 -1.95 -4.00
C TYR A 51 -4.66 -3.05 -4.99
N GLU A 52 -5.38 -4.05 -4.53
CA GLU A 52 -5.83 -5.18 -5.33
C GLU A 52 -6.74 -4.73 -6.48
N ASN A 53 -7.64 -3.78 -6.21
CA ASN A 53 -8.49 -3.17 -7.23
C ASN A 53 -7.68 -2.30 -8.19
N LEU A 54 -6.71 -1.54 -7.68
CA LEU A 54 -5.86 -0.70 -8.51
C LEU A 54 -5.05 -1.53 -9.52
N VAL A 55 -4.49 -2.67 -9.12
CA VAL A 55 -3.67 -3.47 -10.03
C VAL A 55 -4.50 -4.33 -10.99
N ASN A 56 -5.72 -4.71 -10.62
CA ASN A 56 -6.61 -5.51 -11.46
C ASN A 56 -7.42 -4.66 -12.45
N ASN A 57 -7.76 -3.42 -12.08
CA ASN A 57 -8.58 -2.50 -12.85
C ASN A 57 -7.92 -1.11 -12.92
N SER A 58 -6.67 -1.06 -13.36
CA SER A 58 -5.80 0.11 -13.21
C SER A 58 -6.38 1.38 -13.82
N GLU A 59 -6.89 1.32 -15.06
CA GLU A 59 -7.43 2.50 -15.72
C GLU A 59 -8.64 3.08 -14.97
N ASP A 60 -9.61 2.24 -14.64
CA ASP A 60 -10.81 2.68 -13.92
C ASP A 60 -10.45 3.30 -12.56
N GLN A 61 -9.56 2.66 -11.81
CA GLN A 61 -9.15 3.16 -10.50
C GLN A 61 -8.35 4.46 -10.61
N ILE A 62 -7.46 4.59 -11.58
CA ILE A 62 -6.70 5.82 -11.81
C ILE A 62 -7.64 6.96 -12.23
N ARG A 63 -8.62 6.70 -13.08
CA ARG A 63 -9.64 7.71 -13.44
C ARG A 63 -10.41 8.22 -12.22
N LYS A 64 -10.78 7.33 -11.29
CA LYS A 64 -11.44 7.71 -10.03
C LYS A 64 -10.52 8.58 -9.16
N ILE A 65 -9.24 8.22 -9.05
CA ILE A 65 -8.24 9.00 -8.29
C ILE A 65 -8.08 10.39 -8.91
N LEU A 66 -7.92 10.48 -10.22
CA LEU A 66 -7.76 11.78 -10.92
C LEU A 66 -9.01 12.64 -10.78
N ASN A 67 -10.20 12.05 -10.92
CA ASN A 67 -11.45 12.77 -10.72
C ASN A 67 -11.59 13.31 -9.29
N PHE A 68 -11.22 12.53 -8.29
CA PHE A 68 -11.18 12.98 -6.90
C PHE A 68 -10.19 14.13 -6.68
N CYS A 69 -9.08 14.13 -7.38
CA CYS A 69 -8.07 15.20 -7.34
C CYS A 69 -8.39 16.38 -8.26
N GLU A 70 -9.55 16.37 -8.96
CA GLU A 70 -9.92 17.38 -9.96
C GLU A 70 -8.88 17.53 -11.09
N LEU A 71 -8.27 16.42 -11.51
CA LEU A 71 -7.26 16.36 -12.56
C LEU A 71 -7.80 15.66 -13.80
N ASP A 72 -7.39 16.18 -14.96
CA ASP A 72 -7.70 15.56 -16.25
C ASP A 72 -6.96 14.23 -16.44
N TRP A 73 -7.53 13.37 -17.29
CA TRP A 73 -6.91 12.12 -17.67
C TRP A 73 -5.64 12.33 -18.50
N ASP A 74 -4.57 11.60 -18.14
CA ASP A 74 -3.34 11.51 -18.94
C ASP A 74 -2.95 10.04 -19.13
N GLU A 75 -2.77 9.61 -20.39
CA GLU A 75 -2.33 8.26 -20.76
C GLU A 75 -0.98 7.84 -20.11
N ASN A 76 -0.15 8.81 -19.75
CA ASN A 76 1.11 8.57 -19.05
C ASN A 76 0.91 7.96 -17.66
N CYS A 77 -0.28 8.08 -17.06
CA CYS A 77 -0.60 7.44 -15.80
C CYS A 77 -0.50 5.91 -15.88
N LEU A 78 -0.90 5.31 -17.02
CA LEU A 78 -0.75 3.87 -17.27
C LEU A 78 0.66 3.50 -17.74
N ASN A 79 1.39 4.45 -18.33
CA ASN A 79 2.69 4.26 -18.93
C ASN A 79 3.85 4.81 -18.09
N HIS A 80 3.65 5.01 -16.79
CA HIS A 80 4.63 5.58 -15.86
C HIS A 80 6.01 4.91 -15.96
N HIS A 81 6.06 3.61 -16.21
CA HIS A 81 7.28 2.80 -16.34
C HIS A 81 8.12 3.18 -17.55
N LYS A 82 7.55 3.83 -18.58
CA LYS A 82 8.25 4.32 -19.77
C LYS A 82 8.95 5.65 -19.53
N SER A 83 8.60 6.38 -18.47
CA SER A 83 9.21 7.67 -18.13
C SER A 83 10.62 7.47 -17.58
N LYS A 84 11.62 8.02 -18.27
CA LYS A 84 13.03 8.00 -17.84
C LYS A 84 13.41 9.17 -16.93
N LYS A 85 12.52 10.14 -16.74
CA LYS A 85 12.84 11.44 -16.12
C LYS A 85 12.73 11.45 -14.59
N THR A 86 12.04 10.49 -13.99
CA THR A 86 11.77 10.53 -12.54
C THR A 86 12.86 9.79 -11.77
N MET A 87 13.59 10.52 -10.92
CA MET A 87 14.53 9.92 -9.98
C MET A 87 13.75 9.36 -8.78
N ILE A 88 13.61 8.04 -8.70
CA ILE A 88 12.94 7.36 -7.60
C ILE A 88 14.00 7.03 -6.54
N LYS A 89 13.89 7.64 -5.35
CA LYS A 89 14.85 7.50 -4.23
C LYS A 89 14.35 6.55 -3.12
N THR A 90 13.56 5.54 -3.46
CA THR A 90 13.00 4.60 -2.48
C THR A 90 13.50 3.18 -2.71
N VAL A 91 13.36 2.31 -1.71
CA VAL A 91 13.65 0.86 -1.81
C VAL A 91 12.87 0.22 -2.98
N SER A 92 11.73 0.79 -3.36
CA SER A 92 10.90 0.32 -4.47
C SER A 92 11.31 0.85 -5.85
N THR A 93 12.48 1.47 -6.00
CA THR A 93 12.95 2.06 -7.27
C THR A 93 12.81 1.10 -8.46
N PHE A 94 13.17 -0.16 -8.26
CA PHE A 94 13.09 -1.17 -9.32
C PHE A 94 11.64 -1.58 -9.64
N GLN A 95 10.80 -1.65 -8.61
CA GLN A 95 9.38 -2.02 -8.77
C GLN A 95 8.58 -0.91 -9.47
N ALA A 96 8.81 0.35 -9.09
CA ALA A 96 8.13 1.50 -9.67
C ALA A 96 8.48 1.75 -11.16
N ARG A 97 9.50 1.10 -11.68
CA ARG A 97 9.87 1.15 -13.12
C ARG A 97 9.30 -0.01 -13.93
N LYS A 98 8.53 -0.88 -13.33
CA LYS A 98 7.83 -1.96 -14.03
C LYS A 98 6.42 -1.50 -14.40
N PRO A 99 5.82 -2.08 -15.46
CA PRO A 99 4.39 -1.97 -15.67
C PRO A 99 3.62 -2.38 -14.41
N ILE A 100 2.39 -1.90 -14.27
CA ILE A 100 1.51 -2.37 -13.19
C ILE A 100 1.39 -3.90 -13.28
N TYR A 101 1.61 -4.60 -12.18
CA TYR A 101 1.59 -6.06 -12.10
C TYR A 101 0.83 -6.53 -10.86
N ASN A 102 0.19 -7.69 -10.95
CA ASN A 102 -0.63 -8.27 -9.89
C ASN A 102 0.03 -9.44 -9.15
N THR A 103 1.27 -9.79 -9.45
CA THR A 103 1.97 -10.95 -8.86
C THR A 103 2.20 -10.83 -7.34
N SER A 104 2.04 -9.63 -6.77
CA SER A 104 2.11 -9.40 -5.33
C SER A 104 0.77 -9.58 -4.62
N VAL A 105 -0.34 -9.62 -5.39
CA VAL A 105 -1.67 -9.91 -4.88
C VAL A 105 -1.64 -11.32 -4.30
N ASP A 106 -2.27 -11.49 -3.14
CA ASP A 106 -2.37 -12.78 -2.46
C ASP A 106 -1.04 -13.43 -1.99
N SER A 107 0.09 -12.75 -2.13
CA SER A 107 1.38 -13.30 -1.68
C SER A 107 1.40 -13.68 -0.18
N SER A 108 0.53 -13.08 0.63
CA SER A 108 0.35 -13.43 2.05
C SER A 108 -0.28 -14.81 2.26
N LYS A 109 -1.01 -15.34 1.29
CA LYS A 109 -1.67 -16.66 1.38
C LYS A 109 -0.67 -17.80 1.62
N PHE A 110 0.55 -17.69 1.06
CA PHE A 110 1.61 -18.69 1.28
C PHE A 110 2.09 -18.76 2.74
N TYR A 111 1.88 -17.71 3.51
CA TYR A 111 2.32 -17.59 4.90
C TYR A 111 1.15 -17.61 5.90
N SER A 112 -0.09 -17.78 5.41
CA SER A 112 -1.31 -17.69 6.22
C SER A 112 -1.26 -18.63 7.42
N LYS A 113 -0.82 -19.88 7.23
CA LYS A 113 -0.72 -20.87 8.30
C LYS A 113 0.28 -20.46 9.39
N ASN A 114 1.41 -19.90 9.02
CA ASN A 114 2.49 -19.54 9.95
C ASN A 114 2.19 -18.23 10.71
N LEU A 115 1.39 -17.36 10.10
CA LEU A 115 1.08 -16.03 10.63
C LEU A 115 -0.39 -15.89 11.04
N GLU A 116 -1.14 -16.98 11.08
CA GLU A 116 -2.59 -17.01 11.34
C GLU A 116 -2.97 -16.24 12.61
N LYS A 117 -2.24 -16.47 13.71
CA LYS A 117 -2.49 -15.78 14.99
C LYS A 117 -2.38 -14.26 14.91
N TYR A 118 -1.57 -13.75 13.97
CA TYR A 118 -1.38 -12.32 13.75
C TYR A 118 -2.43 -11.77 12.78
N PHE A 119 -2.75 -12.52 11.72
CA PHE A 119 -3.77 -12.11 10.76
C PHE A 119 -5.15 -12.01 11.42
N LYS A 120 -5.52 -12.98 12.27
CA LYS A 120 -6.77 -12.93 13.04
C LYS A 120 -6.92 -11.66 13.89
N GLN A 121 -5.81 -11.08 14.36
CA GLN A 121 -5.86 -9.83 15.13
C GLN A 121 -6.05 -8.59 14.24
N LEU A 122 -5.75 -8.69 12.94
CA LEU A 122 -6.00 -7.62 11.97
C LEU A 122 -7.45 -7.61 11.49
N ASP A 123 -8.10 -8.79 11.39
CA ASP A 123 -9.46 -8.95 10.88
C ASP A 123 -10.54 -8.54 11.90
N HIS A 124 -10.20 -8.42 13.18
CA HIS A 124 -11.13 -8.10 14.27
C HIS A 124 -11.23 -6.59 14.59
N LYS A 125 -10.79 -5.72 13.69
CA LYS A 125 -10.89 -4.27 13.83
C LYS A 125 -11.34 -3.63 12.53
#